data_a23bf695cfe5729744c11ed47aaa0666
#
_entry.id   a23bf695cfe5729744c11ed47aaa0666
#
_cell.length_a   1.000
_cell.length_b   1.000
_cell.length_c   1.000
_cell.angle_alpha   90.00
_cell.angle_beta   90.00
_cell.angle_gamma   90.00
#
_symmetry.space_group_name_H-M   'P 1'
#
loop_
_entity.id
_entity.type
_entity.pdbx_description
1 polymer ?
#
loop_
_entity_poly.entity_id
_entity_poly.type
_entity_poly.pdbx_seq_one_letter_code
_entity_poly.pdbx_strand_id
1 'polypeptide(L)'
;MRPFSFAQEIKSKKSHLISIIPYEERYFTSLLHMYDTYNPLGSVQGLPPLDKTKRHQWVQDMISRGTNLLALYRDTVIGQASLFSMPVSWAEYFIFIHQDFQRQGIGTAITLYAIDWAKQESLSTIWLTVETKNYVAIALYRKVGFRRIGSSDGSWEMILTLTQE
;
A
#
# COMPACT_ATOMS: atom_id res chain seq x y z
N MET A 1 -20.40 7.41 -10.57
CA MET A 1 -19.11 6.73 -10.51
C MET A 1 -18.00 7.75 -10.81
N ARG A 2 -17.13 8.07 -9.87
CA ARG A 2 -16.01 8.97 -10.17
C ARG A 2 -14.95 8.16 -10.91
N PRO A 3 -14.46 8.61 -12.07
CA PRO A 3 -13.37 7.91 -12.73
C PRO A 3 -12.14 7.88 -11.82
N PHE A 4 -11.46 6.76 -11.76
CA PHE A 4 -10.31 6.45 -10.90
C PHE A 4 -9.05 7.31 -11.16
N SER A 5 -9.14 8.30 -12.04
CA SER A 5 -8.05 9.18 -12.43
C SER A 5 -7.89 10.46 -11.60
N PHE A 6 -8.67 10.64 -10.54
CA PHE A 6 -8.60 11.85 -9.76
C PHE A 6 -7.78 11.68 -8.50
N ALA A 7 -6.83 12.59 -8.30
CA ALA A 7 -6.13 12.75 -7.05
C ALA A 7 -7.13 12.98 -5.91
N GLN A 8 -6.95 12.27 -4.81
CA GLN A 8 -7.66 12.55 -3.57
C GLN A 8 -6.75 13.33 -2.64
N GLU A 9 -7.21 14.47 -2.17
CA GLU A 9 -6.50 15.25 -1.16
C GLU A 9 -7.05 14.93 0.23
N ILE A 10 -6.15 14.71 1.17
CA ILE A 10 -6.47 14.52 2.58
C ILE A 10 -5.59 15.40 3.45
N LYS A 11 -6.07 15.74 4.64
CA LYS A 11 -5.26 16.39 5.66
C LYS A 11 -4.81 15.35 6.68
N SER A 12 -3.50 15.19 6.84
CA SER A 12 -2.95 14.29 7.84
C SER A 12 -3.19 14.80 9.27
N LYS A 13 -3.01 13.93 10.27
CA LYS A 13 -3.12 14.34 11.69
C LYS A 13 -2.14 15.45 12.09
N LYS A 14 -1.04 15.60 11.35
CA LYS A 14 -0.08 16.72 11.52
C LYS A 14 -0.38 17.91 10.61
N SER A 15 -1.59 17.97 10.04
CA SER A 15 -2.04 19.05 9.16
C SER A 15 -1.28 19.18 7.84
N HIS A 16 -0.56 18.14 7.41
CA HIS A 16 0.02 18.09 6.08
C HIS A 16 -1.06 17.80 5.04
N LEU A 17 -1.05 18.51 3.92
CA LEU A 17 -1.88 18.21 2.77
C LEU A 17 -1.21 17.08 1.98
N ILE A 18 -1.88 15.94 1.91
CA ILE A 18 -1.40 14.73 1.24
C ILE A 18 -2.26 14.45 0.03
N SER A 19 -1.65 14.23 -1.13
CA SER A 19 -2.33 13.79 -2.34
C SER A 19 -2.16 12.29 -2.51
N ILE A 20 -3.26 11.58 -2.77
CA ILE A 20 -3.23 10.15 -3.13
C ILE A 20 -3.60 10.07 -4.60
N ILE A 21 -2.71 9.49 -5.39
CA ILE A 21 -2.83 9.40 -6.85
C ILE A 21 -2.49 7.99 -7.35
N PRO A 22 -3.01 7.58 -8.51
CA PRO A 22 -2.42 6.48 -9.27
C PRO A 22 -0.96 6.76 -9.61
N TYR A 23 -0.15 5.70 -9.70
CA TYR A 23 1.24 5.84 -10.10
C TYR A 23 1.37 6.51 -11.48
N GLU A 24 2.33 7.44 -11.57
CA GLU A 24 2.77 8.06 -12.81
C GLU A 24 4.29 7.98 -12.91
N GLU A 25 4.81 7.72 -14.11
CA GLU A 25 6.26 7.52 -14.35
C GLU A 25 7.13 8.69 -13.85
N ARG A 26 6.62 9.91 -13.91
CA ARG A 26 7.34 11.10 -13.40
C ARG A 26 7.72 11.02 -11.92
N TYR A 27 7.06 10.15 -11.15
CA TYR A 27 7.36 9.94 -9.73
C TYR A 27 8.31 8.78 -9.44
N PHE A 28 8.78 8.07 -10.48
CA PHE A 28 9.63 6.89 -10.29
C PHE A 28 10.89 7.17 -9.47
N THR A 29 11.62 8.24 -9.82
CA THR A 29 12.83 8.65 -9.07
C THR A 29 12.52 9.01 -7.61
N SER A 30 11.42 9.72 -7.36
CA SER A 30 10.98 10.04 -5.99
C SER A 30 10.59 8.79 -5.21
N LEU A 31 9.95 7.82 -5.87
CA LEU A 31 9.61 6.52 -5.27
C LEU A 31 10.85 5.72 -4.89
N LEU A 32 11.85 5.65 -5.76
CA LEU A 32 13.15 5.02 -5.44
C LEU A 32 13.80 5.67 -4.24
N HIS A 33 13.79 7.02 -4.18
CA HIS A 33 14.35 7.76 -3.05
C HIS A 33 13.61 7.47 -1.74
N MET A 34 12.28 7.36 -1.78
CA MET A 34 11.49 6.96 -0.61
C MET A 34 11.98 5.62 -0.05
N TYR A 35 12.18 4.61 -0.90
CA TYR A 35 12.66 3.30 -0.46
C TYR A 35 14.12 3.28 -0.07
N ASP A 36 14.98 4.13 -0.68
CA ASP A 36 16.40 4.25 -0.29
C ASP A 36 16.58 4.86 1.10
N THR A 37 15.61 5.64 1.55
CA THR A 37 15.57 6.25 2.90
C THR A 37 14.60 5.57 3.85
N TYR A 38 13.92 4.50 3.42
CA TYR A 38 12.96 3.76 4.22
C TYR A 38 13.64 2.95 5.33
N ASN A 39 13.01 2.91 6.50
CA ASN A 39 13.48 2.12 7.64
C ASN A 39 12.29 1.38 8.30
N PRO A 40 12.39 0.07 8.56
CA PRO A 40 13.56 -0.79 8.35
C PRO A 40 13.71 -1.33 6.91
N LEU A 41 14.95 -1.47 6.47
CA LEU A 41 15.31 -2.32 5.34
C LEU A 41 15.69 -3.71 5.85
N GLY A 42 15.53 -4.74 5.06
CA GLY A 42 15.87 -6.08 5.54
C GLY A 42 15.96 -7.16 4.49
N SER A 43 16.46 -8.30 4.92
CA SER A 43 16.47 -9.55 4.17
C SER A 43 15.23 -10.42 4.46
N VAL A 44 14.35 -9.97 5.34
CA VAL A 44 13.10 -10.67 5.67
C VAL A 44 12.06 -10.40 4.58
N GLN A 45 11.30 -11.42 4.23
CA GLN A 45 10.23 -11.29 3.26
C GLN A 45 9.23 -10.19 3.68
N GLY A 46 8.86 -9.33 2.74
CA GLY A 46 7.94 -8.22 2.97
C GLY A 46 8.60 -6.89 3.36
N LEU A 47 9.93 -6.84 3.50
CA LEU A 47 10.69 -5.59 3.67
C LEU A 47 11.42 -5.20 2.39
N PRO A 48 11.63 -3.89 2.16
CA PRO A 48 12.47 -3.45 1.05
C PRO A 48 13.89 -4.03 1.19
N PRO A 49 14.48 -4.60 0.13
CA PRO A 49 15.81 -5.23 0.20
C PRO A 49 16.92 -4.29 0.71
N LEU A 50 17.86 -4.83 1.49
CA LEU A 50 19.03 -4.08 1.97
C LEU A 50 19.93 -3.60 0.84
N ASP A 51 20.22 -4.48 -0.14
CA ASP A 51 21.01 -4.14 -1.30
C ASP A 51 20.26 -3.15 -2.20
N LYS A 52 20.92 -2.05 -2.54
CA LYS A 52 20.29 -0.96 -3.31
C LYS A 52 19.85 -1.41 -4.70
N THR A 53 20.68 -2.17 -5.41
CA THR A 53 20.35 -2.64 -6.76
C THR A 53 19.16 -3.60 -6.71
N LYS A 54 19.13 -4.53 -5.77
CA LYS A 54 17.99 -5.44 -5.56
C LYS A 54 16.74 -4.67 -5.13
N ARG A 55 16.87 -3.65 -4.30
CA ARG A 55 15.76 -2.80 -3.89
C ARG A 55 15.16 -2.04 -5.07
N HIS A 56 15.97 -1.44 -5.93
CA HIS A 56 15.50 -0.74 -7.12
C HIS A 56 14.81 -1.70 -8.10
N GLN A 57 15.36 -2.91 -8.30
CA GLN A 57 14.72 -3.95 -9.11
C GLN A 57 13.37 -4.38 -8.51
N TRP A 58 13.31 -4.57 -7.20
CA TRP A 58 12.08 -4.92 -6.48
C TRP A 58 10.99 -3.85 -6.64
N VAL A 59 11.34 -2.55 -6.57
CA VAL A 59 10.40 -1.45 -6.83
C VAL A 59 9.92 -1.50 -8.29
N GLN A 60 10.82 -1.68 -9.24
CA GLN A 60 10.48 -1.78 -10.65
C GLN A 60 9.54 -2.96 -10.94
N ASP A 61 9.77 -4.09 -10.31
CA ASP A 61 8.91 -5.28 -10.42
C ASP A 61 7.51 -5.02 -9.85
N MET A 62 7.40 -4.30 -8.73
CA MET A 62 6.10 -3.90 -8.18
C MET A 62 5.33 -3.00 -9.17
N ILE A 63 6.01 -2.01 -9.74
CA ILE A 63 5.39 -1.08 -10.71
C ILE A 63 4.93 -1.83 -11.96
N SER A 64 5.73 -2.76 -12.47
CA SER A 64 5.41 -3.48 -13.71
C SER A 64 4.28 -4.51 -13.55
N ARG A 65 4.09 -5.08 -12.37
CA ARG A 65 3.13 -6.18 -12.13
C ARG A 65 1.83 -5.77 -11.47
N GLY A 66 1.83 -4.66 -10.77
CA GLY A 66 0.70 -4.26 -9.93
C GLY A 66 0.01 -2.98 -10.38
N THR A 67 -1.17 -2.76 -9.81
CA THR A 67 -1.77 -1.43 -9.75
C THR A 67 -1.20 -0.72 -8.55
N ASN A 68 -0.63 0.47 -8.77
CA ASN A 68 0.11 1.19 -7.76
C ASN A 68 -0.51 2.56 -7.49
N LEU A 69 -0.63 2.90 -6.22
CA LEU A 69 -1.08 4.19 -5.71
C LEU A 69 0.07 4.85 -4.95
N LEU A 70 0.19 6.14 -5.07
CA LEU A 70 1.19 6.94 -4.36
C LEU A 70 0.53 7.91 -3.40
N ALA A 71 1.13 8.08 -2.24
CA ALA A 71 0.88 9.21 -1.35
C ALA A 71 2.00 10.24 -1.52
N LEU A 72 1.61 11.50 -1.76
CA LEU A 72 2.54 12.60 -2.03
C LEU A 72 2.40 13.68 -0.96
N TYR A 73 3.53 14.18 -0.49
CA TYR A 73 3.62 15.40 0.28
C TYR A 73 4.54 16.39 -0.44
N ARG A 74 4.01 17.57 -0.81
CA ARG A 74 4.76 18.57 -1.60
C ARG A 74 5.47 17.96 -2.82
N ASP A 75 4.71 17.20 -3.60
CA ASP A 75 5.21 16.53 -4.82
C ASP A 75 6.29 15.45 -4.60
N THR A 76 6.54 15.06 -3.36
CA THR A 76 7.47 14.01 -2.98
C THR A 76 6.70 12.74 -2.56
N VAL A 77 7.11 11.59 -3.06
CA VAL A 77 6.52 10.30 -2.67
C VAL A 77 6.87 9.98 -1.23
N ILE A 78 5.85 9.76 -0.42
CA ILE A 78 5.97 9.42 1.01
C ILE A 78 5.31 8.08 1.34
N GLY A 79 4.64 7.46 0.40
CA GLY A 79 4.00 6.17 0.57
C GLY A 79 3.57 5.55 -0.75
N GLN A 80 3.43 4.23 -0.73
CA GLN A 80 2.95 3.43 -1.85
C GLN A 80 2.00 2.35 -1.34
N ALA A 81 0.92 2.12 -2.08
CA ALA A 81 0.10 0.92 -1.95
C ALA A 81 0.04 0.21 -3.30
N SER A 82 0.08 -1.12 -3.27
CA SER A 82 0.07 -1.95 -4.47
C SER A 82 -0.95 -3.06 -4.38
N LEU A 83 -1.64 -3.32 -5.47
CA LEU A 83 -2.56 -4.44 -5.65
C LEU A 83 -2.04 -5.31 -6.80
N PHE A 84 -1.77 -6.59 -6.50
CA PHE A 84 -1.34 -7.58 -7.48
C PHE A 84 -2.48 -8.55 -7.76
N SER A 85 -2.91 -8.63 -9.03
CA SER A 85 -3.99 -9.52 -9.43
C SER A 85 -3.66 -10.98 -9.13
N MET A 86 -4.63 -11.68 -8.55
CA MET A 86 -4.63 -13.10 -8.25
C MET A 86 -5.78 -13.79 -8.99
N PRO A 87 -5.77 -15.15 -9.10
CA PRO A 87 -6.91 -15.88 -9.64
C PRO A 87 -8.23 -15.58 -8.91
N VAL A 88 -9.36 -15.86 -9.57
CA VAL A 88 -10.73 -15.75 -9.06
C VAL A 88 -11.14 -14.37 -8.55
N SER A 89 -10.70 -13.31 -9.25
CA SER A 89 -11.01 -11.92 -8.90
C SER A 89 -10.50 -11.47 -7.52
N TRP A 90 -9.37 -12.02 -7.09
CA TRP A 90 -8.67 -11.59 -5.88
C TRP A 90 -7.50 -10.68 -6.23
N ALA A 91 -7.05 -9.91 -5.25
CA ALA A 91 -5.79 -9.17 -5.33
C ALA A 91 -5.03 -9.25 -4.00
N GLU A 92 -3.71 -9.37 -4.10
CA GLU A 92 -2.81 -9.26 -2.96
C GLU A 92 -2.47 -7.79 -2.75
N TYR A 93 -2.48 -7.33 -1.48
CA TYR A 93 -2.29 -5.94 -1.10
C TYR A 93 -0.99 -5.73 -0.32
N PHE A 94 -0.27 -4.69 -0.70
CA PHE A 94 0.92 -4.18 0.00
C PHE A 94 0.79 -2.69 0.25
N ILE A 95 1.38 -2.23 1.36
CA ILE A 95 1.47 -0.82 1.70
C ILE A 95 2.78 -0.51 2.41
N PHE A 96 3.39 0.60 2.02
CA PHE A 96 4.53 1.19 2.70
C PHE A 96 4.29 2.69 2.87
N ILE A 97 4.44 3.19 4.10
CA ILE A 97 4.46 4.63 4.40
C ILE A 97 5.83 4.92 5.00
N HIS A 98 6.53 5.92 4.45
CA HIS A 98 7.82 6.35 4.97
C HIS A 98 7.71 6.67 6.47
N GLN A 99 8.71 6.27 7.25
CA GLN A 99 8.68 6.35 8.73
C GLN A 99 8.37 7.76 9.26
N ASP A 100 8.79 8.82 8.55
CA ASP A 100 8.55 10.21 8.97
C ASP A 100 7.08 10.63 8.83
N PHE A 101 6.28 9.84 8.11
CA PHE A 101 4.86 10.11 7.83
C PHE A 101 3.91 9.06 8.40
N GLN A 102 4.43 8.08 9.12
CA GLN A 102 3.60 7.05 9.76
C GLN A 102 2.75 7.61 10.89
N ARG A 103 1.66 6.90 11.23
CA ARG A 103 0.73 7.22 12.32
C ARG A 103 0.03 8.58 12.18
N GLN A 104 -0.13 9.06 10.96
CA GLN A 104 -0.81 10.31 10.63
C GLN A 104 -2.14 10.12 9.89
N GLY A 105 -2.63 8.88 9.77
CA GLY A 105 -3.86 8.54 9.04
C GLY A 105 -3.68 8.33 7.54
N ILE A 106 -2.47 8.49 7.01
CA ILE A 106 -2.17 8.35 5.56
C ILE A 106 -2.37 6.90 5.10
N GLY A 107 -1.88 5.94 5.90
CA GLY A 107 -2.05 4.51 5.59
C GLY A 107 -3.52 4.11 5.49
N THR A 108 -4.37 4.60 6.38
CA THR A 108 -5.82 4.36 6.31
C THR A 108 -6.41 4.96 5.03
N ALA A 109 -6.05 6.19 4.69
CA ALA A 109 -6.60 6.89 3.52
C ALA A 109 -6.21 6.20 2.21
N ILE A 110 -4.95 5.84 2.02
CA ILE A 110 -4.51 5.16 0.79
C ILE A 110 -5.10 3.74 0.68
N THR A 111 -5.30 3.07 1.83
CA THR A 111 -5.95 1.74 1.85
C THR A 111 -7.41 1.84 1.45
N LEU A 112 -8.16 2.83 1.94
CA LEU A 112 -9.55 3.06 1.52
C LEU A 112 -9.64 3.39 0.03
N TYR A 113 -8.70 4.17 -0.49
CA TYR A 113 -8.63 4.44 -1.93
C TYR A 113 -8.37 3.16 -2.74
N ALA A 114 -7.47 2.30 -2.28
CA ALA A 114 -7.20 1.01 -2.92
C ALA A 114 -8.43 0.08 -2.88
N ILE A 115 -9.20 0.09 -1.80
CA ILE A 115 -10.45 -0.68 -1.66
C ILE A 115 -11.49 -0.18 -2.68
N ASP A 116 -11.66 1.13 -2.81
CA ASP A 116 -12.60 1.71 -3.77
C ASP A 116 -12.21 1.38 -5.22
N TRP A 117 -10.92 1.43 -5.52
CA TRP A 117 -10.41 0.99 -6.82
C TRP A 117 -10.71 -0.50 -7.06
N ALA A 118 -10.43 -1.37 -6.10
CA ALA A 118 -10.67 -2.81 -6.23
C ALA A 118 -12.15 -3.12 -6.49
N LYS A 119 -13.08 -2.40 -5.85
CA LYS A 119 -14.51 -2.52 -6.12
C LYS A 119 -14.87 -2.11 -7.55
N GLN A 120 -14.30 -1.02 -8.06
CA GLN A 120 -14.55 -0.55 -9.44
C GLN A 120 -14.02 -1.54 -10.48
N GLU A 121 -12.93 -2.24 -10.19
CA GLU A 121 -12.37 -3.31 -11.02
C GLU A 121 -13.08 -4.65 -10.83
N SER A 122 -14.20 -4.67 -10.11
CA SER A 122 -15.00 -5.87 -9.86
C SER A 122 -14.22 -7.00 -9.18
N LEU A 123 -13.22 -6.65 -8.36
CA LEU A 123 -12.56 -7.63 -7.51
C LEU A 123 -13.53 -8.07 -6.38
N SER A 124 -13.44 -9.33 -6.01
CA SER A 124 -14.28 -9.91 -4.94
C SER A 124 -13.61 -9.87 -3.59
N THR A 125 -12.27 -9.93 -3.56
CA THR A 125 -11.53 -10.08 -2.30
C THR A 125 -10.15 -9.45 -2.41
N ILE A 126 -9.76 -8.75 -1.36
CA ILE A 126 -8.37 -8.33 -1.15
C ILE A 126 -7.78 -9.23 -0.06
N TRP A 127 -6.60 -9.77 -0.32
CA TRP A 127 -5.84 -10.63 0.58
C TRP A 127 -4.50 -9.99 0.95
N LEU A 128 -4.02 -10.21 2.15
CA LEU A 128 -2.71 -9.76 2.58
C LEU A 128 -2.11 -10.70 3.63
N THR A 129 -0.81 -10.63 3.78
CA THR A 129 -0.10 -11.15 4.95
C THR A 129 0.47 -9.99 5.77
N VAL A 130 0.51 -10.16 7.08
CA VAL A 130 1.07 -9.19 8.01
C VAL A 130 1.79 -9.91 9.16
N GLU A 131 2.99 -9.45 9.52
CA GLU A 131 3.69 -10.00 10.68
C GLU A 131 2.87 -9.81 11.96
N THR A 132 2.84 -10.85 12.80
CA THR A 132 2.05 -10.84 14.05
C THR A 132 2.47 -9.75 15.03
N LYS A 133 3.71 -9.25 14.91
CA LYS A 133 4.25 -8.16 15.74
C LYS A 133 3.99 -6.76 15.15
N ASN A 134 3.48 -6.68 13.92
CA ASN A 134 3.14 -5.40 13.29
C ASN A 134 1.76 -4.91 13.73
N TYR A 135 1.65 -4.54 15.00
CA TYR A 135 0.38 -4.13 15.61
C TYR A 135 -0.25 -2.90 14.95
N VAL A 136 0.58 -2.00 14.42
CA VAL A 136 0.11 -0.78 13.73
C VAL A 136 -0.61 -1.14 12.44
N ALA A 137 -0.02 -2.00 11.61
CA ALA A 137 -0.64 -2.47 10.37
C ALA A 137 -1.90 -3.31 10.65
N ILE A 138 -1.83 -4.22 11.63
CA ILE A 138 -3.00 -5.04 12.03
C ILE A 138 -4.17 -4.15 12.46
N ALA A 139 -3.91 -3.12 13.26
CA ALA A 139 -4.95 -2.18 13.68
C ALA A 139 -5.55 -1.42 12.49
N LEU A 140 -4.73 -0.98 11.54
CA LEU A 140 -5.18 -0.35 10.29
C LEU A 140 -6.08 -1.29 9.51
N TYR A 141 -5.63 -2.51 9.25
CA TYR A 141 -6.38 -3.48 8.44
C TYR A 141 -7.72 -3.84 9.08
N ARG A 142 -7.76 -4.08 10.39
CA ARG A 142 -9.02 -4.31 11.13
C ARG A 142 -9.96 -3.11 11.04
N LYS A 143 -9.43 -1.90 11.17
CA LYS A 143 -10.22 -0.66 11.08
C LYS A 143 -10.93 -0.51 9.74
N VAL A 144 -10.30 -0.92 8.65
CA VAL A 144 -10.89 -0.82 7.30
C VAL A 144 -11.68 -2.08 6.91
N GLY A 145 -11.78 -3.07 7.79
CA GLY A 145 -12.67 -4.22 7.63
C GLY A 145 -12.01 -5.56 7.29
N PHE A 146 -10.68 -5.64 7.26
CA PHE A 146 -10.00 -6.94 7.10
C PHE A 146 -10.23 -7.83 8.32
N ARG A 147 -10.38 -9.12 8.07
CA ARG A 147 -10.46 -10.15 9.10
C ARG A 147 -9.35 -11.19 8.91
N ARG A 148 -8.84 -11.73 10.00
CA ARG A 148 -7.89 -12.83 9.97
C ARG A 148 -8.56 -14.11 9.52
N ILE A 149 -7.91 -14.87 8.65
CA ILE A 149 -8.35 -16.20 8.18
C ILE A 149 -7.36 -17.31 8.52
N GLY A 150 -6.10 -16.96 8.82
CA GLY A 150 -5.08 -17.95 9.11
C GLY A 150 -3.82 -17.32 9.67
N SER A 151 -2.82 -18.17 9.94
CA SER A 151 -1.47 -17.77 10.29
C SER A 151 -0.47 -18.82 9.85
N SER A 152 0.71 -18.36 9.42
CA SER A 152 1.85 -19.19 9.03
C SER A 152 3.13 -18.42 9.25
N ASP A 153 4.16 -19.09 9.77
CA ASP A 153 5.52 -18.55 9.89
C ASP A 153 5.63 -17.17 10.54
N GLY A 154 4.86 -16.93 11.61
CA GLY A 154 4.88 -15.67 12.35
C GLY A 154 4.11 -14.53 11.67
N SER A 155 3.33 -14.82 10.62
CA SER A 155 2.46 -13.89 9.92
C SER A 155 0.99 -14.30 10.00
N TRP A 156 0.10 -13.33 9.99
CA TRP A 156 -1.32 -13.54 9.78
C TRP A 156 -1.68 -13.38 8.31
N GLU A 157 -2.60 -14.21 7.87
CA GLU A 157 -3.32 -14.01 6.62
C GLU A 157 -4.64 -13.30 6.92
N MET A 158 -4.91 -12.23 6.19
CA MET A 158 -6.13 -11.44 6.35
C MET A 158 -6.80 -11.21 5.00
N ILE A 159 -8.13 -11.16 5.02
CA ILE A 159 -8.93 -10.83 3.82
C ILE A 159 -9.95 -9.74 4.11
N LEU A 160 -10.28 -9.01 3.05
CA LEU A 160 -11.43 -8.13 2.96
C LEU A 160 -12.30 -8.61 1.79
N THR A 161 -13.52 -9.06 2.09
CA THR A 161 -14.52 -9.38 1.06
C THR A 161 -15.17 -8.08 0.59
N LEU A 162 -15.15 -7.86 -0.72
CA LEU A 162 -15.72 -6.66 -1.34
C LEU A 162 -17.18 -6.95 -1.72
N THR A 163 -18.11 -6.18 -1.16
CA THR A 163 -19.49 -6.17 -1.63
C THR A 163 -19.60 -5.33 -2.88
N GLN A 164 -20.15 -5.89 -3.92
CA GLN A 164 -20.56 -5.14 -5.12
C GLN A 164 -21.88 -4.44 -4.77
N GLU A 165 -21.90 -3.13 -4.81
CA GLU A 165 -23.13 -2.32 -4.74
C GLU A 165 -23.81 -2.25 -6.09
#